data_b4dfa857a3e42a2ddf52db975e6fef78
#
_entry.id   b4dfa857a3e42a2ddf52db975e6fef78
#
_cell.length_a   1.000
_cell.length_b   1.000
_cell.length_c   1.000
_cell.angle_alpha   90.00
_cell.angle_beta   90.00
_cell.angle_gamma   90.00
#
_symmetry.space_group_name_H-M   'P 1'
#
loop_
_entity.id
_entity.type
_entity.pdbx_description
1 polymer ?
#
loop_
_entity_poly.entity_id
_entity_poly.type
_entity_poly.pdbx_seq_one_letter_code
_entity_poly.pdbx_strand_id
1 'polypeptide(L)'
;MARRQGLVTPELLGRYQFAVEKRMVLSNRSTLVLTFKPREGDLPCDRVQDRVLNQIAGRLWIDEADADVAKVEANLVEPISLGWFGCLGSLSRCDISLDRQRMPDGVWANTRQALLIHCRKLATPMRFRATEVSDGFQKVALKE
;
A
#
# COMPACT_ATOMS: atom_id res chain seq x y z
N MET A 1 16.61 -9.64 -20.22
CA MET A 1 16.02 -8.44 -19.61
C MET A 1 15.29 -8.84 -18.34
N ALA A 2 15.74 -8.36 -17.20
CA ALA A 2 14.99 -8.51 -15.97
C ALA A 2 13.67 -7.74 -16.12
N ARG A 3 12.55 -8.45 -16.10
CA ARG A 3 11.24 -7.80 -15.99
C ARG A 3 11.22 -7.04 -14.67
N ARG A 4 11.13 -5.71 -14.74
CA ARG A 4 10.78 -4.93 -13.57
C ARG A 4 9.43 -5.44 -13.10
N GLN A 5 9.41 -6.09 -11.95
CA GLN A 5 8.15 -6.35 -11.29
C GLN A 5 7.61 -4.99 -10.85
N GLY A 6 6.68 -4.45 -11.61
CA GLY A 6 5.97 -3.26 -11.20
C GLY A 6 5.22 -3.52 -9.90
N LEU A 7 5.12 -2.50 -9.07
CA LEU A 7 4.31 -2.54 -7.85
C LEU A 7 2.85 -2.87 -8.14
N VAL A 8 2.41 -2.55 -9.34
CA VAL A 8 1.03 -2.75 -9.78
C VAL A 8 0.98 -3.98 -10.69
N THR A 9 0.41 -5.05 -10.20
CA THR A 9 0.24 -6.30 -10.95
C THR A 9 -1.18 -6.37 -11.52
N PRO A 10 -1.42 -7.15 -12.58
CA PRO A 10 -2.78 -7.37 -13.09
C PRO A 10 -3.75 -7.90 -12.03
N GLU A 11 -3.26 -8.71 -11.10
CA GLU A 11 -4.05 -9.23 -9.98
C GLU A 11 -4.53 -8.09 -9.06
N LEU A 12 -3.65 -7.15 -8.72
CA LEU A 12 -4.03 -5.98 -7.93
C LEU A 12 -5.00 -5.06 -8.70
N LEU A 13 -4.77 -4.86 -9.98
CA LEU A 13 -5.68 -4.06 -10.81
C LEU A 13 -7.09 -4.66 -10.87
N GLY A 14 -7.20 -5.98 -10.90
CA GLY A 14 -8.49 -6.67 -10.91
C GLY A 14 -9.25 -6.56 -9.60
N ARG A 15 -8.57 -6.27 -8.49
CA ARG A 15 -9.14 -6.21 -7.14
C ARG A 15 -9.75 -4.86 -6.81
N TYR A 16 -9.27 -3.79 -7.43
CA TYR A 16 -9.63 -2.42 -7.08
C TYR A 16 -10.33 -1.68 -8.20
N GLN A 17 -11.14 -0.72 -7.81
CA GLN A 17 -11.74 0.28 -8.68
C GLN A 17 -10.93 1.57 -8.55
N PHE A 18 -10.49 2.12 -9.68
CA PHE A 18 -9.66 3.31 -9.74
C PHE A 18 -10.43 4.49 -10.31
N ALA A 19 -10.15 5.68 -9.79
CA ALA A 19 -10.70 6.92 -10.33
C ALA A 19 -9.62 7.99 -10.33
N VAL A 20 -9.58 8.80 -11.38
CA VAL A 20 -8.67 9.93 -11.46
C VAL A 20 -9.19 11.05 -10.57
N GLU A 21 -8.38 11.49 -9.61
CA GLU A 21 -8.72 12.60 -8.73
C GLU A 21 -8.22 13.92 -9.30
N LYS A 22 -6.95 13.98 -9.68
CA LYS A 22 -6.33 15.19 -10.21
C LYS A 22 -4.99 14.89 -10.88
N ARG A 23 -4.49 15.90 -11.58
CA ARG A 23 -3.11 15.94 -12.07
C ARG A 23 -2.35 17.01 -11.30
N MET A 24 -1.12 16.72 -10.94
CA MET A 24 -0.27 17.65 -10.20
C MET A 24 1.19 17.51 -10.62
N VAL A 25 2.03 18.40 -10.12
CA VAL A 25 3.48 18.29 -10.25
C VAL A 25 4.05 17.78 -8.94
N LEU A 26 4.79 16.68 -9.00
CA LEU A 26 5.49 16.09 -7.86
C LEU A 26 6.96 15.95 -8.26
N SER A 27 7.88 16.54 -7.49
CA SER A 27 9.32 16.52 -7.80
C SER A 27 9.63 16.98 -9.23
N ASN A 28 9.00 18.06 -9.67
CA ASN A 28 9.12 18.65 -11.02
C ASN A 28 8.64 17.74 -12.16
N ARG A 29 7.81 16.75 -11.86
CA ARG A 29 7.29 15.79 -12.84
C ARG A 29 5.77 15.79 -12.82
N SER A 30 5.17 15.71 -14.00
CA SER A 30 3.72 15.60 -14.13
C SER A 30 3.25 14.26 -13.54
N THR A 31 2.34 14.33 -12.60
CA THR A 31 1.90 13.19 -11.79
C THR A 31 0.38 13.12 -11.78
N LEU A 32 -0.13 11.93 -12.01
CA LEU A 32 -1.56 11.65 -11.96
C LEU A 32 -1.89 11.05 -10.59
N VAL A 33 -2.88 11.63 -9.92
CA VAL A 33 -3.35 11.12 -8.63
C VAL A 33 -4.63 10.32 -8.86
N LEU A 34 -4.57 9.04 -8.48
CA LEU A 34 -5.71 8.12 -8.55
C LEU A 34 -6.17 7.77 -7.15
N THR A 35 -7.48 7.72 -6.96
CA THR A 35 -8.06 7.05 -5.81
C THR A 35 -8.34 5.59 -6.15
N PHE A 36 -8.25 4.71 -5.18
CA PHE A 36 -8.60 3.31 -5.36
C PHE A 36 -9.39 2.80 -4.14
N LYS A 37 -10.28 1.90 -4.40
CA LYS A 37 -11.08 1.19 -3.39
C LYS A 37 -11.37 -0.23 -3.87
N PRO A 38 -11.68 -1.17 -2.96
CA PRO A 38 -12.04 -2.52 -3.38
C PRO A 38 -13.26 -2.51 -4.30
N ARG A 39 -13.24 -3.39 -5.31
CA ARG A 39 -14.41 -3.61 -6.16
C ARG A 39 -15.54 -4.24 -5.36
N GLU A 40 -16.77 -3.93 -5.75
CA GLU A 40 -17.95 -4.59 -5.22
C GLU A 40 -18.05 -6.00 -5.79
N GLY A 41 -18.59 -6.94 -5.00
CA GLY A 41 -18.78 -8.31 -5.39
C GLY A 41 -17.82 -9.28 -4.74
N ASP A 42 -17.79 -10.49 -5.25
CA ASP A 42 -16.96 -11.57 -4.70
C ASP A 42 -15.50 -11.39 -5.13
N LEU A 43 -14.66 -11.00 -4.17
CA LEU A 43 -13.23 -10.90 -4.36
C LEU A 43 -12.53 -12.16 -3.83
N PRO A 44 -11.38 -12.56 -4.39
CA PRO A 44 -10.62 -13.68 -3.86
C PRO A 44 -10.35 -13.52 -2.38
N CYS A 45 -10.63 -14.55 -1.59
CA CYS A 45 -10.56 -14.50 -0.12
C CYS A 45 -10.03 -15.81 0.48
N ASP A 46 -9.09 -16.45 -0.20
CA ASP A 46 -8.56 -17.76 0.20
C ASP A 46 -7.50 -17.66 1.31
N ARG A 47 -6.80 -16.52 1.38
CA ARG A 47 -5.73 -16.28 2.35
C ARG A 47 -6.06 -15.07 3.22
N VAL A 48 -5.40 -14.99 4.40
CA VAL A 48 -5.54 -13.83 5.30
C VAL A 48 -5.13 -12.53 4.59
N GLN A 49 -4.08 -12.58 3.77
CA GLN A 49 -3.65 -11.43 2.98
C GLN A 49 -4.75 -10.91 2.04
N ASP A 50 -5.53 -11.81 1.46
CA ASP A 50 -6.64 -11.44 0.58
C ASP A 50 -7.70 -10.64 1.34
N ARG A 51 -7.98 -11.00 2.58
CA ARG A 51 -8.94 -10.28 3.42
C ARG A 51 -8.48 -8.85 3.71
N VAL A 52 -7.19 -8.66 3.97
CA VAL A 52 -6.60 -7.34 4.16
C VAL A 52 -6.67 -6.54 2.86
N LEU A 53 -6.22 -7.13 1.76
CA LEU A 53 -6.22 -6.46 0.45
C LEU A 53 -7.64 -6.08 0.00
N ASN A 54 -8.65 -6.86 0.34
CA ASN A 54 -10.05 -6.57 0.01
C ASN A 54 -10.64 -5.42 0.84
N GLN A 55 -9.93 -4.91 1.85
CA GLN A 55 -10.38 -3.85 2.73
C GLN A 55 -9.48 -2.62 2.72
N ILE A 56 -8.59 -2.50 1.75
CA ILE A 56 -7.66 -1.37 1.63
C ILE A 56 -8.18 -0.40 0.57
N ALA A 57 -8.16 0.88 0.90
CA ALA A 57 -8.45 1.97 -0.02
C ALA A 57 -7.43 3.10 0.18
N GLY A 58 -7.26 3.93 -0.81
CA GLY A 58 -6.32 5.04 -0.70
C GLY A 58 -6.07 5.78 -2.01
N ARG A 59 -4.83 6.26 -2.17
CA ARG A 59 -4.38 7.03 -3.30
C ARG A 59 -3.07 6.49 -3.87
N LEU A 60 -2.95 6.60 -5.18
CA LEU A 60 -1.73 6.34 -5.94
C LEU A 60 -1.31 7.61 -6.67
N TRP A 61 -0.03 7.92 -6.60
CA TRP A 61 0.58 8.97 -7.42
C TRP A 61 1.41 8.29 -8.50
N ILE A 62 1.05 8.52 -9.74
CA ILE A 62 1.68 7.86 -10.90
C ILE A 62 2.40 8.91 -11.74
N ASP A 63 3.70 8.73 -11.94
CA ASP A 63 4.47 9.55 -12.87
C ASP A 63 3.99 9.29 -14.30
N GLU A 64 3.53 10.33 -14.97
CA GLU A 64 2.91 10.15 -16.30
C GLU A 64 3.92 9.76 -17.38
N ALA A 65 5.13 10.28 -17.31
CA ALA A 65 6.15 10.00 -18.32
C ALA A 65 6.67 8.56 -18.24
N ASP A 66 6.91 8.07 -17.04
CA ASP A 66 7.46 6.73 -16.83
C ASP A 66 6.36 5.69 -16.57
N ALA A 67 5.12 6.10 -16.38
CA ALA A 67 4.01 5.24 -15.97
C ALA A 67 4.35 4.38 -14.74
N ASP A 68 5.08 4.96 -13.79
CA ASP A 68 5.54 4.28 -12.58
C ASP A 68 4.97 4.95 -11.33
N VAL A 69 4.83 4.18 -10.27
CA VAL A 69 4.28 4.66 -9.01
C VAL A 69 5.31 5.53 -8.29
N ALA A 70 4.94 6.76 -7.97
CA ALA A 70 5.78 7.69 -7.20
C ALA A 70 5.45 7.66 -5.70
N LYS A 71 4.18 7.38 -5.37
CA LYS A 71 3.73 7.38 -3.98
C LYS A 71 2.48 6.53 -3.82
N VAL A 72 2.35 5.89 -2.67
CA VAL A 72 1.14 5.16 -2.26
C VAL A 72 0.77 5.56 -0.85
N GLU A 73 -0.50 5.83 -0.62
CA GLU A 73 -1.09 5.94 0.71
C GLU A 73 -2.34 5.09 0.74
N ALA A 74 -2.42 4.18 1.70
CA ALA A 74 -3.54 3.27 1.82
C ALA A 74 -3.88 3.01 3.29
N ASN A 75 -5.14 2.76 3.55
CA ASN A 75 -5.62 2.40 4.88
C ASN A 75 -6.78 1.42 4.81
N LEU A 76 -6.99 0.75 5.93
CA LEU A 76 -8.06 -0.21 6.09
C LEU A 76 -9.42 0.52 6.09
N VAL A 77 -10.34 0.08 5.24
CA VAL A 77 -11.70 0.65 5.15
C VAL A 77 -12.54 0.22 6.35
N GLU A 78 -12.51 -1.06 6.68
CA GLU A 78 -13.25 -1.64 7.79
C GLU A 78 -12.40 -2.61 8.59
N PRO A 79 -12.62 -2.72 9.90
CA PRO A 79 -11.93 -3.71 10.71
C PRO A 79 -12.17 -5.13 10.21
N ILE A 80 -11.17 -5.98 10.36
CA ILE A 80 -11.21 -7.39 9.97
C ILE A 80 -11.21 -8.26 11.21
N SER A 81 -12.18 -9.15 11.32
CA SER A 81 -12.24 -10.16 12.37
C SER A 81 -11.71 -11.49 11.86
N LEU A 82 -10.91 -12.15 12.67
CA LEU A 82 -10.33 -13.45 12.37
C LEU A 82 -10.97 -14.53 13.25
N GLY A 83 -11.35 -15.63 12.63
CA GLY A 83 -12.05 -16.70 13.31
C GLY A 83 -13.52 -16.41 13.57
N TRP A 84 -14.19 -17.30 14.30
CA TRP A 84 -15.60 -17.15 14.65
C TRP A 84 -15.76 -16.01 15.66
N PHE A 85 -16.55 -15.00 15.30
CA PHE A 85 -16.79 -13.81 16.13
C PHE A 85 -15.52 -13.06 16.55
N GLY A 86 -14.42 -13.18 15.74
CA GLY A 86 -13.16 -12.54 16.08
C GLY A 86 -12.36 -13.23 17.18
N CYS A 87 -12.68 -14.50 17.51
CA CYS A 87 -12.02 -15.21 18.59
C CYS A 87 -10.53 -15.46 18.37
N LEU A 88 -10.06 -15.51 17.12
CA LEU A 88 -8.63 -15.62 16.81
C LEU A 88 -7.92 -14.26 16.74
N GLY A 89 -8.68 -13.17 16.78
CA GLY A 89 -8.16 -11.83 16.75
C GLY A 89 -8.91 -10.91 15.80
N SER A 90 -8.43 -9.69 15.70
CA SER A 90 -8.97 -8.69 14.80
C SER A 90 -7.88 -7.70 14.37
N LEU A 91 -8.05 -7.15 13.17
CA LEU A 91 -7.23 -6.05 12.66
C LEU A 91 -8.12 -4.81 12.61
N SER A 92 -7.84 -3.82 13.46
CA SER A 92 -8.65 -2.61 13.57
C SER A 92 -8.10 -1.46 12.74
N ARG A 93 -6.80 -1.44 12.48
CA ARG A 93 -6.15 -0.38 11.71
C ARG A 93 -4.96 -0.93 10.95
N CYS A 94 -4.83 -0.50 9.71
CA CYS A 94 -3.65 -0.75 8.89
C CYS A 94 -3.45 0.48 8.01
N ASP A 95 -2.37 1.22 8.25
CA ASP A 95 -1.98 2.37 7.45
C ASP A 95 -0.68 2.03 6.73
N ILE A 96 -0.68 2.21 5.42
CA ILE A 96 0.46 1.92 4.56
C ILE A 96 0.84 3.20 3.83
N SER A 97 2.12 3.54 3.84
CA SER A 97 2.63 4.59 2.98
C SER A 97 3.93 4.17 2.33
N LEU A 98 4.09 4.55 1.07
CA LEU A 98 5.28 4.26 0.29
C LEU A 98 5.63 5.50 -0.52
N ASP A 99 6.84 6.01 -0.33
CA ASP A 99 7.42 7.05 -1.16
C ASP A 99 8.51 6.44 -2.04
N ARG A 100 8.50 6.79 -3.31
CA ARG A 100 9.48 6.35 -4.30
C ARG A 100 10.09 7.57 -4.97
N GLN A 101 11.30 7.44 -5.43
CA GLN A 101 12.02 8.49 -6.11
C GLN A 101 12.67 7.95 -7.38
N ARG A 102 12.61 8.76 -8.43
CA ARG A 102 13.31 8.47 -9.67
C ARG A 102 14.78 8.84 -9.50
N MET A 103 15.65 7.84 -9.66
CA MET A 103 17.09 8.03 -9.59
C MET A 103 17.63 8.66 -10.89
N PRO A 104 18.86 9.21 -10.87
CA PRO A 104 19.43 9.85 -12.07
C PRO A 104 19.54 8.93 -13.29
N ASP A 105 19.63 7.61 -13.07
CA ASP A 105 19.66 6.60 -14.12
C ASP A 105 18.28 6.23 -14.67
N GLY A 106 17.21 6.82 -14.14
CA GLY A 106 15.84 6.57 -14.53
C GLY A 106 15.18 5.39 -13.80
N VAL A 107 15.86 4.76 -12.86
CA VAL A 107 15.29 3.69 -12.04
C VAL A 107 14.53 4.27 -10.85
N TRP A 108 13.35 3.76 -10.59
CA TRP A 108 12.57 4.15 -9.42
C TRP A 108 12.95 3.28 -8.22
N ALA A 109 13.23 3.94 -7.11
CA ALA A 109 13.62 3.30 -5.86
C ALA A 109 12.69 3.69 -4.72
N ASN A 110 12.44 2.76 -3.82
CA ASN A 110 11.70 3.05 -2.60
C ASN A 110 12.59 3.87 -1.67
N THR A 111 12.13 5.06 -1.27
CA THR A 111 12.86 5.94 -0.36
C THR A 111 12.33 5.89 1.05
N ARG A 112 11.03 5.65 1.20
CA ARG A 112 10.41 5.52 2.52
C ARG A 112 9.25 4.55 2.44
N GLN A 113 9.19 3.66 3.41
CA GLN A 113 8.05 2.77 3.62
C GLN A 113 7.63 2.88 5.08
N ALA A 114 6.35 3.01 5.32
CA ALA A 114 5.81 3.06 6.67
C ALA A 114 4.57 2.17 6.77
N LEU A 115 4.48 1.43 7.85
CA LEU A 115 3.38 0.53 8.15
C LEU A 115 2.98 0.73 9.60
N LEU A 116 1.71 0.99 9.83
CA LEU A 116 1.12 1.05 11.16
C LEU A 116 -0.02 0.04 11.25
N ILE A 117 0.07 -0.88 12.19
CA ILE A 117 -0.94 -1.91 12.40
C ILE A 117 -1.41 -1.87 13.86
N HIS A 118 -2.72 -1.81 14.02
CA HIS A 118 -3.38 -2.05 15.31
C HIS A 118 -4.18 -3.34 15.18
N CYS A 119 -3.80 -4.34 15.95
CA CYS A 119 -4.48 -5.63 15.94
C CYS A 119 -4.68 -6.14 17.36
N ARG A 120 -5.57 -7.12 17.48
CA ARG A 120 -5.78 -7.87 18.70
C ARG A 120 -5.58 -9.35 18.38
N LYS A 121 -4.71 -9.99 19.15
CA LYS A 121 -4.53 -11.43 19.09
C LYS A 121 -5.18 -12.04 20.34
N LEU A 122 -6.25 -12.83 20.15
CA LEU A 122 -7.12 -13.26 21.23
C LEU A 122 -7.69 -12.05 22.00
N ALA A 123 -7.39 -11.88 23.28
CA ALA A 123 -7.83 -10.74 24.07
C ALA A 123 -6.74 -9.67 24.27
N THR A 124 -5.56 -9.85 23.65
CA THR A 124 -4.41 -8.96 23.86
C THR A 124 -4.28 -7.95 22.73
N PRO A 125 -4.43 -6.64 22.98
CA PRO A 125 -4.19 -5.64 21.97
C PRO A 125 -2.70 -5.53 21.64
N MET A 126 -2.38 -5.38 20.35
CA MET A 126 -1.01 -5.25 19.85
C MET A 126 -0.96 -4.10 18.85
N ARG A 127 0.12 -3.34 18.90
CA ARG A 127 0.39 -2.25 17.96
C ARG A 127 1.77 -2.45 17.35
N PHE A 128 1.85 -2.35 16.04
CA PHE A 128 3.10 -2.44 15.32
C PHE A 128 3.29 -1.18 14.50
N ARG A 129 4.49 -0.61 14.57
CA ARG A 129 4.90 0.45 13.67
C ARG A 129 6.24 0.05 13.08
N ALA A 130 6.31 -0.01 11.77
CA ALA A 130 7.55 -0.23 11.05
C ALA A 130 7.74 0.93 10.08
N THR A 131 8.93 1.54 10.10
CA THR A 131 9.29 2.58 9.15
C THR A 131 10.65 2.21 8.59
N GLU A 132 10.74 2.15 7.28
CA GLU A 132 11.99 1.93 6.56
C GLU A 132 12.25 3.14 5.68
N VAL A 133 13.41 3.74 5.86
CA VAL A 133 13.87 4.86 5.05
C VAL A 133 15.15 4.44 4.33
N SER A 134 15.15 4.60 3.03
CA SER A 134 16.33 4.37 2.21
C SER A 134 16.87 5.73 1.77
N ASP A 135 18.06 6.06 2.23
CA ASP A 135 18.78 7.26 1.83
C ASP A 135 20.15 6.85 1.32
N GLY A 136 20.50 7.26 0.10
CA GLY A 136 21.81 6.99 -0.48
C GLY A 136 22.20 5.52 -0.50
N PHE A 137 21.26 4.62 -0.74
CA PHE A 137 21.43 3.16 -0.76
C PHE A 137 21.59 2.50 0.62
N GLN A 138 21.36 3.21 1.70
CA GLN A 138 21.34 2.63 3.05
C GLN A 138 19.91 2.45 3.53
N LYS A 139 19.61 1.25 4.04
CA LYS A 139 18.33 0.95 4.68
C LYS A 139 18.47 1.09 6.17
N VAL A 140 17.64 1.95 6.78
CA VAL A 140 17.51 2.06 8.23
C VAL A 140 16.11 1.60 8.61
N ALA A 141 16.03 0.49 9.34
CA ALA A 141 14.76 -0.01 9.85
C ALA A 141 14.63 0.38 11.32
N LEU A 142 13.55 1.12 11.64
CA LEU A 142 13.19 1.47 13.01
C LEU A 142 11.93 0.69 13.38
N LYS A 143 12.05 -0.17 14.39
CA LYS A 143 10.91 -0.89 14.98
C LYS A 143 10.58 -0.28 16.33
N GLU A 144 9.34 0.12 16.50
CA GLU A 144 8.76 0.47 17.80
C GLU A 144 7.76 -0.59 18.24
#